data_2edb2066a8ff4287845aa2bb7906af32
#
_entry.id   2edb2066a8ff4287845aa2bb7906af32
#
_cell.length_a   1.000
_cell.length_b   1.000
_cell.length_c   1.000
_cell.angle_alpha   90.00
_cell.angle_beta   90.00
_cell.angle_gamma   90.00
#
_symmetry.space_group_name_H-M   'P 1'
#
loop_
_entity.id
_entity.type
_entity.pdbx_description
1 polymer ?
#
loop_
_entity_poly.entity_id
_entity_poly.type
_entity_poly.pdbx_seq_one_letter_code
_entity_poly.pdbx_strand_id
1 'polypeptide(L)'
;MSTENKIAIVTGATSGIGFEVAKRLGQDGFTVVLNGIEDAEGAKKAAELQAEDISAEYVGFDVTNEDAVNSNIQAIGEKYSKIDVLVNNAGGLGGRQRFEEMTTDFYRKVMALNLDSTFFASRAAIPYLKKGDHPTIINYTSNAGWNAGGPGAGIYGTSKAGVHAITRALAKDLAEYNIRVNAVSPGTIDTPFHAQIKSTKPEVFASWKNNIMLGRLGQPQEVANVVSFLASADASFITAETIQIGGGQALGI
;
A
#
# COMPACT_ATOMS: atom_id res chain seq x y z
N MET A 1 27.07 16.71 -4.51
CA MET A 1 25.62 16.58 -4.30
C MET A 1 25.46 15.98 -2.92
N SER A 2 24.83 16.68 -1.98
CA SER A 2 24.60 16.13 -0.65
C SER A 2 23.67 14.92 -0.82
N THR A 3 24.13 13.73 -0.40
CA THR A 3 23.29 12.54 -0.29
C THR A 3 22.37 12.73 0.92
N GLU A 4 21.41 13.67 0.82
CA GLU A 4 20.36 13.72 1.82
C GLU A 4 19.62 12.40 1.81
N ASN A 5 19.58 11.77 2.98
CA ASN A 5 18.96 10.48 3.15
C ASN A 5 17.45 10.62 2.92
N LYS A 6 16.91 10.03 1.84
CA LYS A 6 15.48 10.03 1.54
C LYS A 6 14.79 8.94 2.36
N ILE A 7 13.66 9.25 2.98
CA ILE A 7 12.96 8.35 3.90
C ILE A 7 11.64 7.89 3.30
N ALA A 8 11.46 6.58 3.20
CA ALA A 8 10.21 5.96 2.76
C ALA A 8 9.63 5.06 3.85
N ILE A 9 8.36 5.24 4.19
CA ILE A 9 7.60 4.34 5.06
C ILE A 9 6.68 3.50 4.19
N VAL A 10 6.71 2.17 4.37
CA VAL A 10 5.82 1.24 3.68
C VAL A 10 5.05 0.42 4.71
N THR A 11 3.72 0.60 4.77
CA THR A 11 2.88 -0.18 5.67
C THR A 11 2.57 -1.56 5.09
N GLY A 12 2.50 -2.59 5.96
CA GLY A 12 2.29 -3.97 5.51
C GLY A 12 3.42 -4.50 4.62
N ALA A 13 4.67 -4.17 4.95
CA ALA A 13 5.85 -4.40 4.12
C ALA A 13 6.60 -5.71 4.42
N THR A 14 6.05 -6.61 5.22
CA THR A 14 6.72 -7.88 5.58
C THR A 14 6.52 -9.00 4.56
N SER A 15 5.67 -8.80 3.54
CA SER A 15 5.42 -9.80 2.50
C SER A 15 4.82 -9.19 1.23
N GLY A 16 4.78 -10.00 0.18
CA GLY A 16 4.03 -9.71 -1.06
C GLY A 16 4.43 -8.37 -1.70
N ILE A 17 3.44 -7.58 -2.10
CA ILE A 17 3.65 -6.31 -2.81
C ILE A 17 4.40 -5.31 -1.92
N GLY A 18 4.04 -5.19 -0.64
CA GLY A 18 4.67 -4.24 0.27
C GLY A 18 6.16 -4.48 0.45
N PHE A 19 6.59 -5.74 0.53
CA PHE A 19 8.01 -6.08 0.62
C PHE A 19 8.77 -5.71 -0.66
N GLU A 20 8.22 -6.04 -1.83
CA GLU A 20 8.86 -5.68 -3.11
C GLU A 20 8.91 -4.16 -3.34
N VAL A 21 7.91 -3.43 -2.84
CA VAL A 21 7.93 -1.96 -2.84
C VAL A 21 9.04 -1.42 -1.95
N ALA A 22 9.17 -1.95 -0.72
CA ALA A 22 10.25 -1.55 0.19
C ALA A 22 11.62 -1.84 -0.43
N LYS A 23 11.79 -3.05 -1.00
CA LYS A 23 13.01 -3.44 -1.71
C LYS A 23 13.33 -2.48 -2.86
N ARG A 24 12.35 -2.18 -3.72
CA ARG A 24 12.54 -1.31 -4.87
C ARG A 24 12.88 0.13 -4.47
N LEU A 25 12.17 0.71 -3.51
CA LEU A 25 12.48 2.05 -3.01
C LEU A 25 13.87 2.10 -2.37
N GLY A 26 14.29 1.03 -1.67
CA GLY A 26 15.65 0.92 -1.16
C GLY A 26 16.70 0.91 -2.28
N GLN A 27 16.47 0.18 -3.37
CA GLN A 27 17.32 0.19 -4.57
C GLN A 27 17.36 1.57 -5.25
N ASP A 28 16.28 2.35 -5.13
CA ASP A 28 16.22 3.73 -5.63
C ASP A 28 16.90 4.73 -4.67
N GLY A 29 17.54 4.25 -3.58
CA GLY A 29 18.35 5.06 -2.65
C GLY A 29 17.59 5.62 -1.44
N PHE A 30 16.38 5.13 -1.14
CA PHE A 30 15.67 5.47 0.09
C PHE A 30 16.19 4.63 1.27
N THR A 31 16.24 5.23 2.46
CA THR A 31 16.15 4.47 3.71
C THR A 31 14.70 4.05 3.86
N VAL A 32 14.44 2.74 3.93
CA VAL A 32 13.07 2.20 3.97
C VAL A 32 12.71 1.74 5.37
N VAL A 33 11.58 2.22 5.88
CA VAL A 33 10.99 1.77 7.13
C VAL A 33 9.85 0.81 6.79
N LEU A 34 10.08 -0.48 7.09
CA LEU A 34 9.09 -1.53 6.91
C LEU A 34 8.17 -1.57 8.13
N ASN A 35 6.86 -1.48 7.91
CA ASN A 35 5.88 -1.75 8.96
C ASN A 35 5.20 -3.10 8.76
N GLY A 36 4.86 -3.73 9.85
CA GLY A 36 4.06 -4.96 9.96
C GLY A 36 3.64 -5.18 11.40
N ILE A 37 3.03 -6.33 11.69
CA ILE A 37 2.54 -6.69 13.03
C ILE A 37 3.35 -7.83 13.66
N GLU A 38 4.11 -8.59 12.87
CA GLU A 38 4.90 -9.75 13.31
C GLU A 38 6.37 -9.35 13.43
N ASP A 39 6.82 -9.02 14.65
CA ASP A 39 8.16 -8.46 14.90
C ASP A 39 9.30 -9.36 14.39
N ALA A 40 9.22 -10.67 14.62
CA ALA A 40 10.25 -11.60 14.18
C ALA A 40 10.38 -11.66 12.65
N GLU A 41 9.26 -11.70 11.94
CA GLU A 41 9.28 -11.70 10.47
C GLU A 41 9.69 -10.33 9.92
N GLY A 42 9.24 -9.25 10.55
CA GLY A 42 9.60 -7.89 10.18
C GLY A 42 11.11 -7.64 10.31
N ALA A 43 11.70 -8.01 11.45
CA ALA A 43 13.14 -7.90 11.66
C ALA A 43 13.95 -8.73 10.66
N LYS A 44 13.49 -9.96 10.34
CA LYS A 44 14.09 -10.81 9.32
C LYS A 44 14.04 -10.16 7.95
N LYS A 45 12.90 -9.54 7.57
CA LYS A 45 12.74 -8.87 6.28
C LYS A 45 13.60 -7.61 6.16
N ALA A 46 13.75 -6.84 7.23
CA ALA A 46 14.70 -5.73 7.24
C ALA A 46 16.15 -6.22 7.07
N ALA A 47 16.54 -7.28 7.78
CA ALA A 47 17.87 -7.88 7.63
C ALA A 47 18.12 -8.46 6.22
N GLU A 48 17.09 -9.00 5.55
CA GLU A 48 17.16 -9.47 4.16
C GLU A 48 17.53 -8.31 3.22
N LEU A 49 16.89 -7.15 3.37
CA LEU A 49 17.21 -5.95 2.58
C LEU A 49 18.59 -5.39 2.91
N GLN A 50 18.98 -5.36 4.19
CA GLN A 50 20.32 -4.92 4.62
C GLN A 50 21.42 -5.79 4.02
N ALA A 51 21.20 -7.08 3.85
CA ALA A 51 22.14 -8.01 3.20
C ALA A 51 22.31 -7.74 1.69
N GLU A 52 21.39 -6.97 1.08
CA GLU A 52 21.48 -6.47 -0.29
C GLU A 52 21.98 -5.00 -0.35
N ASP A 53 22.65 -4.51 0.69
CA ASP A 53 23.15 -3.14 0.82
C ASP A 53 22.05 -2.04 0.82
N ILE A 54 20.82 -2.41 1.16
CA ILE A 54 19.69 -1.47 1.27
C ILE A 54 19.58 -0.97 2.71
N SER A 55 19.53 0.35 2.89
CA SER A 55 19.24 0.95 4.20
C SER A 55 17.79 0.67 4.58
N ALA A 56 17.57 -0.22 5.53
CA ALA A 56 16.24 -0.68 5.93
C ALA A 56 16.13 -0.84 7.45
N GLU A 57 14.97 -0.52 8.01
CA GLU A 57 14.60 -0.86 9.38
C GLU A 57 13.15 -1.33 9.46
N TYR A 58 12.84 -2.07 10.51
CA TYR A 58 11.50 -2.50 10.81
C TYR A 58 10.94 -1.77 12.02
N VAL A 59 9.68 -1.33 11.92
CA VAL A 59 8.92 -0.74 13.03
C VAL A 59 7.56 -1.43 13.11
N GLY A 60 7.37 -2.23 14.17
CA GLY A 60 6.15 -3.02 14.40
C GLY A 60 5.02 -2.19 15.00
N PHE A 61 3.88 -2.12 14.33
CA PHE A 61 2.63 -1.60 14.87
C PHE A 61 1.43 -2.02 14.03
N ASP A 62 0.27 -2.13 14.69
CA ASP A 62 -1.01 -2.39 14.03
C ASP A 62 -1.55 -1.07 13.43
N VAL A 63 -1.69 -1.04 12.11
CA VAL A 63 -2.21 0.13 11.37
C VAL A 63 -3.68 0.44 11.66
N THR A 64 -4.41 -0.48 12.30
CA THR A 64 -5.80 -0.27 12.75
C THR A 64 -5.90 0.41 14.10
N ASN A 65 -4.78 0.49 14.83
CA ASN A 65 -4.68 1.18 16.12
C ASN A 65 -4.15 2.60 15.91
N GLU A 66 -5.04 3.58 16.02
CA GLU A 66 -4.73 4.99 15.76
C GLU A 66 -3.59 5.53 16.64
N ASP A 67 -3.59 5.19 17.94
CA ASP A 67 -2.56 5.66 18.88
C ASP A 67 -1.19 5.06 18.54
N ALA A 68 -1.15 3.77 18.16
CA ALA A 68 0.07 3.12 17.72
C ALA A 68 0.59 3.71 16.41
N VAL A 69 -0.29 4.02 15.46
CA VAL A 69 0.07 4.70 14.20
C VAL A 69 0.67 6.08 14.49
N ASN A 70 -0.02 6.88 15.30
CA ASN A 70 0.43 8.24 15.61
C ASN A 70 1.80 8.24 16.31
N SER A 71 1.98 7.41 17.36
CA SER A 71 3.23 7.37 18.13
C SER A 71 4.42 6.87 17.31
N ASN A 72 4.22 5.81 16.50
CA ASN A 72 5.33 5.25 15.73
C ASN A 72 5.70 6.12 14.52
N ILE A 73 4.74 6.66 13.78
CA ILE A 73 5.05 7.59 12.68
C ILE A 73 5.69 8.87 13.19
N GLN A 74 5.26 9.38 14.35
CA GLN A 74 5.91 10.49 15.02
C GLN A 74 7.37 10.15 15.37
N ALA A 75 7.63 9.00 15.99
CA ALA A 75 9.00 8.58 16.34
C ALA A 75 9.91 8.45 15.11
N ILE A 76 9.38 7.88 14.00
CA ILE A 76 10.12 7.81 12.71
C ILE A 76 10.42 9.23 12.20
N GLY A 77 9.41 10.09 12.16
CA GLY A 77 9.56 11.47 11.68
C GLY A 77 10.51 12.30 12.53
N GLU A 78 10.54 12.10 13.85
CA GLU A 78 11.51 12.76 14.75
C GLU A 78 12.92 12.22 14.55
N LYS A 79 13.09 10.89 14.40
CA LYS A 79 14.37 10.24 14.14
C LYS A 79 15.04 10.76 12.87
N TYR A 80 14.28 10.90 11.80
CA TYR A 80 14.81 11.29 10.49
C TYR A 80 14.60 12.77 10.16
N SER A 81 13.85 13.51 10.99
CA SER A 81 13.46 14.91 10.83
C SER A 81 12.52 15.18 9.65
N LYS A 82 12.30 14.23 8.75
CA LYS A 82 11.44 14.30 7.56
C LYS A 82 10.92 12.94 7.16
N ILE A 83 9.91 12.93 6.29
CA ILE A 83 9.45 11.76 5.52
C ILE A 83 9.31 12.24 4.07
N ASP A 84 9.85 11.49 3.11
CA ASP A 84 9.74 11.81 1.69
C ASP A 84 8.64 11.00 1.00
N VAL A 85 8.45 9.73 1.39
CA VAL A 85 7.45 8.84 0.81
C VAL A 85 6.68 8.10 1.90
N LEU A 86 5.35 8.14 1.83
CA LEU A 86 4.47 7.25 2.59
C LEU A 86 3.73 6.34 1.61
N VAL A 87 3.88 5.02 1.77
CA VAL A 87 3.13 4.03 1.01
C VAL A 87 2.14 3.33 1.94
N ASN A 88 0.85 3.62 1.77
CA ASN A 88 -0.25 2.99 2.48
C ASN A 88 -0.64 1.69 1.77
N ASN A 89 0.18 0.63 1.94
CA ASN A 89 -0.03 -0.68 1.33
C ASN A 89 -0.78 -1.65 2.23
N ALA A 90 -0.70 -1.51 3.56
CA ALA A 90 -1.41 -2.39 4.48
C ALA A 90 -2.89 -2.47 4.13
N GLY A 91 -3.43 -3.70 4.07
CA GLY A 91 -4.80 -3.93 3.70
C GLY A 91 -5.08 -5.39 3.38
N GLY A 92 -6.34 -5.73 3.27
CA GLY A 92 -6.74 -7.10 2.98
C GLY A 92 -8.24 -7.31 2.90
N LEU A 93 -8.62 -8.45 2.34
CA LEU A 93 -10.03 -8.84 2.20
C LEU A 93 -10.71 -9.06 3.57
N GLY A 94 -9.94 -9.51 4.57
CA GLY A 94 -10.44 -9.81 5.92
C GLY A 94 -11.34 -11.04 6.01
N GLY A 95 -11.72 -11.62 4.88
CA GLY A 95 -12.68 -12.71 4.73
C GLY A 95 -13.77 -12.36 3.71
N ARG A 96 -14.82 -13.21 3.65
CA ARG A 96 -15.98 -12.97 2.78
C ARG A 96 -17.25 -13.13 3.59
N GLN A 97 -18.14 -12.15 3.55
CA GLN A 97 -19.49 -12.22 4.09
C GLN A 97 -20.48 -11.54 3.13
N ARG A 98 -21.61 -12.16 2.85
CA ARG A 98 -22.70 -11.52 2.13
C ARG A 98 -23.36 -10.46 3.01
N PHE A 99 -23.99 -9.45 2.42
CA PHE A 99 -24.55 -8.32 3.19
C PHE A 99 -25.58 -8.76 4.23
N GLU A 100 -26.43 -9.74 3.91
CA GLU A 100 -27.43 -10.27 4.84
C GLU A 100 -26.85 -11.01 6.05
N GLU A 101 -25.62 -11.51 5.93
CA GLU A 101 -24.92 -12.26 6.97
C GLU A 101 -23.83 -11.43 7.66
N MET A 102 -23.57 -10.22 7.15
CA MET A 102 -22.44 -9.41 7.58
C MET A 102 -22.64 -8.87 8.99
N THR A 103 -21.75 -9.26 9.89
CA THR A 103 -21.74 -8.69 11.24
C THR A 103 -21.13 -7.28 11.25
N THR A 104 -21.54 -6.46 12.22
CA THR A 104 -20.95 -5.14 12.44
C THR A 104 -19.47 -5.21 12.72
N ASP A 105 -19.01 -6.23 13.43
CA ASP A 105 -17.59 -6.42 13.75
C ASP A 105 -16.76 -6.73 12.50
N PHE A 106 -17.28 -7.58 11.61
CA PHE A 106 -16.62 -7.83 10.33
C PHE A 106 -16.55 -6.55 9.47
N TYR A 107 -17.65 -5.82 9.37
CA TYR A 107 -17.71 -4.53 8.69
C TYR A 107 -16.64 -3.58 9.24
N ARG A 108 -16.61 -3.35 10.56
CA ARG A 108 -15.64 -2.46 11.22
C ARG A 108 -14.21 -2.90 11.00
N LYS A 109 -13.93 -4.21 11.12
CA LYS A 109 -12.61 -4.79 10.88
C LYS A 109 -12.10 -4.49 9.48
N VAL A 110 -12.94 -4.69 8.46
CA VAL A 110 -12.54 -4.45 7.05
C VAL A 110 -12.33 -2.96 6.78
N MET A 111 -13.21 -2.09 7.31
CA MET A 111 -13.07 -0.64 7.15
C MET A 111 -11.83 -0.12 7.86
N ALA A 112 -11.59 -0.54 9.11
CA ALA A 112 -10.41 -0.14 9.88
C ALA A 112 -9.11 -0.54 9.18
N LEU A 113 -9.04 -1.79 8.68
CA LEU A 113 -7.82 -2.28 8.02
C LEU A 113 -7.52 -1.57 6.69
N ASN A 114 -8.53 -1.19 5.92
CA ASN A 114 -8.31 -0.73 4.54
C ASN A 114 -8.50 0.78 4.34
N LEU A 115 -9.36 1.42 5.12
CA LEU A 115 -9.67 2.85 4.96
C LEU A 115 -9.14 3.68 6.12
N ASP A 116 -9.49 3.31 7.37
CA ASP A 116 -9.08 4.10 8.54
C ASP A 116 -7.56 4.09 8.69
N SER A 117 -6.90 2.95 8.44
CA SER A 117 -5.43 2.83 8.44
C SER A 117 -4.76 3.80 7.45
N THR A 118 -5.32 3.95 6.25
CA THR A 118 -4.84 4.92 5.24
C THR A 118 -4.98 6.35 5.74
N PHE A 119 -6.11 6.67 6.38
CA PHE A 119 -6.34 7.99 6.96
C PHE A 119 -5.39 8.26 8.13
N PHE A 120 -5.27 7.34 9.09
CA PHE A 120 -4.43 7.53 10.27
C PHE A 120 -2.96 7.74 9.89
N ALA A 121 -2.41 6.86 9.05
CA ALA A 121 -1.01 6.97 8.64
C ALA A 121 -0.74 8.24 7.82
N SER A 122 -1.64 8.60 6.90
CA SER A 122 -1.49 9.84 6.11
C SER A 122 -1.48 11.06 7.01
N ARG A 123 -2.45 11.18 7.94
CA ARG A 123 -2.56 12.30 8.87
C ARG A 123 -1.31 12.41 9.75
N ALA A 124 -0.84 11.31 10.31
CA ALA A 124 0.35 11.29 11.19
C ALA A 124 1.64 11.69 10.43
N ALA A 125 1.74 11.36 9.14
CA ALA A 125 2.93 11.64 8.34
C ALA A 125 2.98 13.08 7.80
N ILE A 126 1.85 13.79 7.65
CA ILE A 126 1.79 15.14 7.04
C ILE A 126 2.80 16.13 7.63
N PRO A 127 2.99 16.26 8.97
CA PRO A 127 3.96 17.21 9.53
C PRO A 127 5.40 16.98 9.06
N TYR A 128 5.74 15.73 8.75
CA TYR A 128 7.08 15.32 8.32
C TYR A 128 7.21 15.30 6.79
N LEU A 129 6.14 14.99 6.07
CA LEU A 129 6.08 15.12 4.61
C LEU A 129 6.26 16.57 4.17
N LYS A 130 5.75 17.56 4.92
CA LYS A 130 5.98 18.99 4.67
C LYS A 130 7.47 19.40 4.70
N LYS A 131 8.35 18.54 5.25
CA LYS A 131 9.80 18.76 5.32
C LYS A 131 10.56 17.86 4.34
N GLY A 132 9.85 17.00 3.60
CA GLY A 132 10.42 16.06 2.65
C GLY A 132 10.93 16.73 1.36
N ASP A 133 11.78 16.00 0.64
CA ASP A 133 12.22 16.36 -0.69
C ASP A 133 11.36 15.64 -1.73
N HIS A 134 10.58 16.40 -2.53
CA HIS A 134 9.56 15.86 -3.44
C HIS A 134 8.55 14.92 -2.77
N PRO A 135 7.91 15.34 -1.65
CA PRO A 135 7.14 14.44 -0.81
C PRO A 135 5.90 13.87 -1.52
N THR A 136 5.61 12.59 -1.25
CA THR A 136 4.45 11.93 -1.85
C THR A 136 3.81 10.89 -0.93
N ILE A 137 2.48 10.77 -1.04
CA ILE A 137 1.69 9.67 -0.47
C ILE A 137 1.21 8.79 -1.62
N ILE A 138 1.39 7.48 -1.49
CA ILE A 138 0.92 6.48 -2.45
C ILE A 138 0.01 5.50 -1.73
N ASN A 139 -1.28 5.55 -2.07
CA ASN A 139 -2.31 4.73 -1.46
C ASN A 139 -2.58 3.47 -2.29
N TYR A 140 -3.01 2.39 -1.62
CA TYR A 140 -3.39 1.16 -2.30
C TYR A 140 -4.92 1.00 -2.33
N THR A 141 -5.47 1.11 -3.52
CA THR A 141 -6.83 0.71 -3.83
C THR A 141 -6.84 -0.76 -4.31
N SER A 142 -7.74 -1.13 -5.16
CA SER A 142 -7.87 -2.45 -5.78
C SER A 142 -8.83 -2.34 -6.97
N ASN A 143 -8.78 -3.28 -7.90
CA ASN A 143 -9.86 -3.44 -8.87
C ASN A 143 -11.22 -3.57 -8.20
N ALA A 144 -11.28 -4.14 -6.97
CA ALA A 144 -12.51 -4.21 -6.18
C ALA A 144 -13.08 -2.82 -5.80
N GLY A 145 -12.25 -1.78 -5.76
CA GLY A 145 -12.71 -0.40 -5.56
C GLY A 145 -13.52 0.16 -6.74
N TRP A 146 -13.40 -0.45 -7.92
CA TRP A 146 -14.15 -0.09 -9.13
C TRP A 146 -15.38 -0.97 -9.35
N ASN A 147 -15.26 -2.28 -9.14
CA ASN A 147 -16.28 -3.28 -9.49
C ASN A 147 -16.91 -3.97 -8.25
N ALA A 148 -16.62 -3.49 -7.04
CA ALA A 148 -17.05 -4.03 -5.75
C ALA A 148 -16.55 -5.47 -5.44
N GLY A 149 -15.75 -6.06 -6.30
CA GLY A 149 -15.24 -7.43 -6.13
C GLY A 149 -16.29 -8.50 -6.37
N GLY A 150 -15.93 -9.76 -6.11
CA GLY A 150 -16.86 -10.88 -6.22
C GLY A 150 -17.77 -11.04 -4.99
N PRO A 151 -18.74 -11.97 -5.01
CA PRO A 151 -19.68 -12.20 -3.92
C PRO A 151 -19.00 -12.32 -2.54
N GLY A 152 -19.54 -11.61 -1.56
CA GLY A 152 -19.02 -11.52 -0.19
C GLY A 152 -17.81 -10.60 -0.01
N ALA A 153 -17.32 -9.94 -1.07
CA ALA A 153 -16.23 -8.95 -0.99
C ALA A 153 -16.73 -7.49 -0.99
N GLY A 154 -18.03 -7.25 -0.96
CA GLY A 154 -18.61 -5.92 -1.16
C GLY A 154 -18.06 -4.85 -0.21
N ILE A 155 -17.91 -5.16 1.09
CA ILE A 155 -17.39 -4.18 2.05
C ILE A 155 -15.89 -3.88 1.83
N TYR A 156 -15.11 -4.86 1.37
CA TYR A 156 -13.75 -4.62 0.93
C TYR A 156 -13.72 -3.67 -0.29
N GLY A 157 -14.56 -3.94 -1.29
CA GLY A 157 -14.72 -3.05 -2.44
C GLY A 157 -15.10 -1.62 -2.02
N THR A 158 -16.06 -1.48 -1.09
CA THR A 158 -16.47 -0.20 -0.51
C THR A 158 -15.29 0.52 0.16
N SER A 159 -14.51 -0.17 0.99
CA SER A 159 -13.33 0.42 1.65
C SER A 159 -12.29 0.89 0.63
N LYS A 160 -12.04 0.12 -0.42
CA LYS A 160 -11.09 0.48 -1.49
C LYS A 160 -11.61 1.60 -2.41
N ALA A 161 -12.92 1.71 -2.61
CA ALA A 161 -13.55 2.89 -3.23
C ALA A 161 -13.38 4.14 -2.35
N GLY A 162 -13.49 4.00 -1.02
CA GLY A 162 -13.17 5.06 -0.06
C GLY A 162 -11.73 5.56 -0.18
N VAL A 163 -10.77 4.65 -0.43
CA VAL A 163 -9.37 5.03 -0.67
C VAL A 163 -9.20 5.85 -1.95
N HIS A 164 -9.98 5.64 -3.00
CA HIS A 164 -9.99 6.53 -4.18
C HIS A 164 -10.42 7.95 -3.80
N ALA A 165 -11.48 8.06 -2.99
CA ALA A 165 -11.99 9.36 -2.56
C ALA A 165 -11.00 10.11 -1.65
N ILE A 166 -10.45 9.43 -0.63
CA ILE A 166 -9.50 10.04 0.30
C ILE A 166 -8.19 10.45 -0.40
N THR A 167 -7.74 9.72 -1.42
CA THR A 167 -6.58 10.09 -2.24
C THR A 167 -6.76 11.45 -2.88
N ARG A 168 -7.93 11.69 -3.49
CA ARG A 168 -8.25 12.97 -4.12
C ARG A 168 -8.45 14.10 -3.11
N ALA A 169 -9.03 13.80 -1.95
CA ALA A 169 -9.20 14.76 -0.88
C ALA A 169 -7.83 15.21 -0.34
N LEU A 170 -6.96 14.27 0.02
CA LEU A 170 -5.60 14.56 0.47
C LEU A 170 -4.79 15.33 -0.58
N ALA A 171 -4.91 14.98 -1.86
CA ALA A 171 -4.21 15.70 -2.93
C ALA A 171 -4.61 17.18 -3.00
N LYS A 172 -5.89 17.50 -2.79
CA LYS A 172 -6.38 18.90 -2.75
C LYS A 172 -5.85 19.65 -1.52
N ASP A 173 -5.95 19.01 -0.34
CA ASP A 173 -5.57 19.63 0.93
C ASP A 173 -4.05 19.85 1.04
N LEU A 174 -3.24 19.02 0.36
CA LEU A 174 -1.80 19.01 0.49
C LEU A 174 -1.05 19.67 -0.68
N ALA A 175 -1.76 20.10 -1.71
CA ALA A 175 -1.18 20.74 -2.90
C ALA A 175 -0.38 22.01 -2.57
N GLU A 176 -0.84 22.82 -1.63
CA GLU A 176 -0.14 24.03 -1.19
C GLU A 176 1.24 23.75 -0.59
N TYR A 177 1.49 22.52 -0.11
CA TYR A 177 2.78 22.06 0.42
C TYR A 177 3.61 21.28 -0.60
N ASN A 178 3.19 21.25 -1.88
CA ASN A 178 3.78 20.43 -2.93
C ASN A 178 3.85 18.93 -2.61
N ILE A 179 2.98 18.43 -1.75
CA ILE A 179 2.85 16.99 -1.46
C ILE A 179 1.92 16.38 -2.50
N ARG A 180 2.44 15.47 -3.30
CA ARG A 180 1.62 14.71 -4.26
C ARG A 180 0.94 13.53 -3.57
N VAL A 181 -0.31 13.27 -3.92
CA VAL A 181 -1.03 12.10 -3.39
C VAL A 181 -1.67 11.35 -4.54
N ASN A 182 -1.23 10.11 -4.74
CA ASN A 182 -1.73 9.23 -5.80
C ASN A 182 -2.13 7.88 -5.21
N ALA A 183 -2.77 7.07 -6.01
CA ALA A 183 -3.08 5.69 -5.68
C ALA A 183 -2.64 4.73 -6.78
N VAL A 184 -2.36 3.49 -6.38
CA VAL A 184 -2.26 2.36 -7.29
C VAL A 184 -3.44 1.42 -7.05
N SER A 185 -3.93 0.81 -8.13
CA SER A 185 -5.05 -0.13 -8.13
C SER A 185 -4.60 -1.47 -8.75
N PRO A 186 -3.94 -2.35 -7.94
CA PRO A 186 -3.54 -3.64 -8.45
C PRO A 186 -4.74 -4.52 -8.82
N GLY A 187 -4.60 -5.28 -9.89
CA GLY A 187 -5.47 -6.40 -10.22
C GLY A 187 -5.06 -7.66 -9.46
N THR A 188 -5.18 -8.80 -10.12
CA THR A 188 -4.75 -10.07 -9.54
C THR A 188 -3.23 -10.22 -9.65
N ILE A 189 -2.54 -10.02 -8.54
CA ILE A 189 -1.09 -10.13 -8.41
C ILE A 189 -0.75 -11.45 -7.70
N ASP A 190 0.27 -12.15 -8.17
CA ASP A 190 0.72 -13.42 -7.59
C ASP A 190 1.47 -13.18 -6.27
N THR A 191 0.77 -13.30 -5.17
CA THR A 191 1.26 -12.99 -3.81
C THR A 191 0.76 -14.02 -2.79
N PRO A 192 1.36 -14.05 -1.57
CA PRO A 192 0.83 -14.81 -0.45
C PRO A 192 -0.63 -14.49 -0.07
N PHE A 193 -1.14 -13.30 -0.42
CA PHE A 193 -2.56 -12.95 -0.26
C PHE A 193 -3.52 -13.99 -0.83
N HIS A 194 -3.09 -14.70 -1.87
CA HIS A 194 -3.88 -15.75 -2.53
C HIS A 194 -3.52 -17.17 -2.08
N ALA A 195 -2.67 -17.34 -1.05
CA ALA A 195 -2.19 -18.67 -0.63
C ALA A 195 -3.33 -19.66 -0.33
N GLN A 196 -4.38 -19.19 0.35
CA GLN A 196 -5.53 -20.02 0.67
C GLN A 196 -6.25 -20.56 -0.57
N ILE A 197 -6.55 -19.70 -1.55
CA ILE A 197 -7.24 -20.13 -2.78
C ILE A 197 -6.31 -20.98 -3.65
N LYS A 198 -5.03 -20.69 -3.69
CA LYS A 198 -4.03 -21.52 -4.38
C LYS A 198 -3.99 -22.95 -3.84
N SER A 199 -4.07 -23.12 -2.52
CA SER A 199 -4.02 -24.44 -1.89
C SER A 199 -5.35 -25.19 -1.92
N THR A 200 -6.48 -24.49 -1.78
CA THR A 200 -7.81 -25.15 -1.64
C THR A 200 -8.54 -25.31 -2.97
N LYS A 201 -8.30 -24.43 -3.94
CA LYS A 201 -8.98 -24.41 -5.25
C LYS A 201 -8.03 -23.96 -6.37
N PRO A 202 -6.96 -24.74 -6.64
CA PRO A 202 -5.90 -24.34 -7.58
C PRO A 202 -6.41 -24.10 -9.00
N GLU A 203 -7.41 -24.85 -9.46
CA GLU A 203 -8.05 -24.69 -10.77
C GLU A 203 -8.79 -23.35 -10.89
N VAL A 204 -9.46 -22.91 -9.80
CA VAL A 204 -10.13 -21.60 -9.75
C VAL A 204 -9.10 -20.47 -9.81
N PHE A 205 -8.03 -20.60 -9.02
CA PHE A 205 -6.94 -19.62 -9.06
C PHE A 205 -6.29 -19.53 -10.44
N ALA A 206 -6.00 -20.68 -11.06
CA ALA A 206 -5.45 -20.76 -12.41
C ALA A 206 -6.37 -20.14 -13.48
N SER A 207 -7.70 -20.23 -13.29
CA SER A 207 -8.67 -19.66 -14.22
C SER A 207 -8.72 -18.12 -14.17
N TRP A 208 -8.26 -17.47 -13.11
CA TRP A 208 -8.32 -16.01 -12.98
C TRP A 208 -7.58 -15.27 -14.08
N LYS A 209 -6.50 -15.87 -14.63
CA LYS A 209 -5.78 -15.30 -15.78
C LYS A 209 -6.66 -15.08 -17.00
N ASN A 210 -7.76 -15.86 -17.15
CA ASN A 210 -8.66 -15.76 -18.30
C ASN A 210 -9.42 -14.42 -18.32
N ASN A 211 -9.52 -13.73 -17.18
CA ASN A 211 -10.13 -12.41 -17.04
C ASN A 211 -9.09 -11.28 -17.15
N ILE A 212 -7.85 -11.59 -17.51
CA ILE A 212 -6.75 -10.63 -17.64
C ILE A 212 -6.34 -10.60 -19.10
N MET A 213 -6.42 -9.42 -19.75
CA MET A 213 -6.14 -9.30 -21.18
C MET A 213 -4.71 -9.74 -21.55
N LEU A 214 -3.73 -9.53 -20.64
CA LEU A 214 -2.36 -10.01 -20.84
C LEU A 214 -2.18 -11.51 -20.56
N GLY A 215 -3.25 -12.26 -20.23
CA GLY A 215 -3.28 -13.72 -20.11
C GLY A 215 -2.46 -14.31 -18.96
N ARG A 216 -2.00 -13.48 -18.00
CA ARG A 216 -1.22 -13.89 -16.84
C ARG A 216 -1.54 -13.06 -15.60
N LEU A 217 -1.17 -13.58 -14.46
CA LEU A 217 -1.17 -12.78 -13.21
C LEU A 217 -0.03 -11.75 -13.25
N GLY A 218 -0.25 -10.61 -12.58
CA GLY A 218 0.81 -9.64 -12.32
C GLY A 218 1.81 -10.18 -11.28
N GLN A 219 3.01 -9.62 -11.27
CA GLN A 219 4.04 -9.89 -10.27
C GLN A 219 4.17 -8.70 -9.32
N PRO A 220 4.53 -8.93 -8.04
CA PRO A 220 4.73 -7.84 -7.07
C PRO A 220 5.68 -6.74 -7.55
N GLN A 221 6.74 -7.11 -8.27
CA GLN A 221 7.72 -6.19 -8.85
C GLN A 221 7.10 -5.23 -9.87
N GLU A 222 6.07 -5.67 -10.62
CA GLU A 222 5.39 -4.80 -11.57
C GLU A 222 4.61 -3.68 -10.87
N VAL A 223 4.08 -3.96 -9.68
CA VAL A 223 3.46 -2.94 -8.82
C VAL A 223 4.52 -2.03 -8.19
N ALA A 224 5.62 -2.61 -7.69
CA ALA A 224 6.72 -1.87 -7.09
C ALA A 224 7.36 -0.87 -8.08
N ASN A 225 7.47 -1.23 -9.37
CA ASN A 225 7.97 -0.33 -10.41
C ASN A 225 7.11 0.92 -10.60
N VAL A 226 5.78 0.79 -10.53
CA VAL A 226 4.86 1.94 -10.63
C VAL A 226 4.94 2.81 -9.37
N VAL A 227 5.06 2.20 -8.18
CA VAL A 227 5.26 2.94 -6.93
C VAL A 227 6.57 3.72 -6.95
N SER A 228 7.67 3.11 -7.40
CA SER A 228 8.97 3.75 -7.61
C SER A 228 8.87 4.97 -8.54
N PHE A 229 8.20 4.82 -9.69
CA PHE A 229 7.93 5.93 -10.60
C PHE A 229 7.14 7.05 -9.91
N LEU A 230 6.06 6.73 -9.20
CA LEU A 230 5.27 7.73 -8.49
C LEU A 230 6.04 8.41 -7.35
N ALA A 231 7.02 7.73 -6.76
CA ALA A 231 7.89 8.27 -5.72
C ALA A 231 9.00 9.18 -6.29
N SER A 232 9.27 9.10 -7.59
CA SER A 232 10.35 9.83 -8.24
C SER A 232 9.95 11.25 -8.68
N ALA A 233 10.94 12.05 -9.05
CA ALA A 233 10.75 13.36 -9.64
C ALA A 233 10.11 13.30 -11.05
N ASP A 234 10.20 12.15 -11.74
CA ASP A 234 9.59 11.96 -13.07
C ASP A 234 8.06 12.02 -13.01
N ALA A 235 7.47 11.79 -11.83
CA ALA A 235 6.04 11.90 -11.57
C ALA A 235 5.63 13.28 -11.00
N SER A 236 6.46 14.31 -11.13
CA SER A 236 6.28 15.63 -10.49
C SER A 236 4.98 16.35 -10.85
N PHE A 237 4.35 16.02 -11.98
CA PHE A 237 3.06 16.60 -12.38
C PHE A 237 1.88 15.63 -12.28
N ILE A 238 2.07 14.53 -11.51
CA ILE A 238 1.03 13.51 -11.29
C ILE A 238 0.57 13.58 -9.84
N THR A 239 -0.68 13.99 -9.62
CA THR A 239 -1.34 14.01 -8.30
C THR A 239 -2.84 13.79 -8.47
N ALA A 240 -3.52 13.26 -7.45
CA ALA A 240 -4.94 12.91 -7.42
C ALA A 240 -5.34 11.75 -8.37
N GLU A 241 -4.36 11.04 -8.93
CA GLU A 241 -4.58 9.98 -9.90
C GLU A 241 -4.61 8.59 -9.23
N THR A 242 -5.27 7.66 -9.91
CA THR A 242 -5.24 6.23 -9.58
C THR A 242 -4.77 5.44 -10.79
N ILE A 243 -3.58 4.83 -10.68
CA ILE A 243 -3.00 4.03 -11.75
C ILE A 243 -3.44 2.57 -11.59
N GLN A 244 -4.13 2.04 -12.59
CA GLN A 244 -4.53 0.64 -12.63
C GLN A 244 -3.36 -0.24 -13.09
N ILE A 245 -3.04 -1.27 -12.29
CA ILE A 245 -1.97 -2.23 -12.56
C ILE A 245 -2.58 -3.64 -12.59
N GLY A 246 -3.37 -3.91 -13.63
CA GLY A 246 -4.19 -5.12 -13.68
C GLY A 246 -4.11 -5.89 -15.00
N GLY A 247 -3.17 -5.58 -15.90
CA GLY A 247 -3.05 -6.26 -17.19
C GLY A 247 -4.32 -6.21 -18.07
N GLY A 248 -5.14 -5.15 -17.91
CA GLY A 248 -6.44 -5.01 -18.58
C GLY A 248 -7.61 -5.66 -17.85
N GLN A 249 -7.43 -6.25 -16.66
CA GLN A 249 -8.48 -6.93 -15.89
C GLN A 249 -9.68 -6.02 -15.53
N ALA A 250 -9.46 -4.75 -15.28
CA ALA A 250 -10.52 -3.81 -14.90
C ALA A 250 -11.48 -3.48 -16.04
N LEU A 251 -11.03 -3.69 -17.28
CA LEU A 251 -11.83 -3.54 -18.51
C LEU A 251 -12.60 -4.81 -18.85
N GLY A 252 -12.53 -5.82 -17.96
CA GLY A 252 -13.01 -7.16 -18.19
C GLY A 252 -14.42 -7.24 -18.73
N ILE A 253 -14.53 -8.03 -19.76
CA ILE A 253 -15.70 -8.47 -20.50
C ILE A 253 -16.60 -9.30 -19.59
#